data_d3d2e72aff03ab99eb374544bbf5ddee
#
_entry.id   d3d2e72aff03ab99eb374544bbf5ddee
#
_cell.length_a   1.000
_cell.length_b   1.000
_cell.length_c   1.000
_cell.angle_alpha   90.00
_cell.angle_beta   90.00
_cell.angle_gamma   90.00
#
_symmetry.space_group_name_H-M   'P 1'
#
loop_
_entity.id
_entity.type
_entity.pdbx_description
1 polymer ?
#
loop_
_entity_poly.entity_id
_entity_poly.type
_entity_poly.pdbx_seq_one_letter_code
_entity_poly.pdbx_strand_id
1 'polypeptide(L)'
;MLRKEKMFKLNFKKVFAFLFAFILCFSVVDIHADDGGYTIDDYKVNAIYHSNNTIDVKEVIDVNFSSYRHGIYRNIPETMYINRDEKYKLKIQDINVLNDEYEVDSDSGNRVIQIGSEDYTIIGPHTYTLTYTIVIPEDYHSDLDFIYYS
;
A
#
# COMPACT_ATOMS: atom_id res chain seq x y z
N MET A 1 -27.37 37.04 -58.58
CA MET A 1 -27.63 37.19 -57.17
C MET A 1 -26.45 36.62 -56.42
N LEU A 2 -25.48 37.49 -56.07
CA LEU A 2 -24.21 37.08 -55.49
C LEU A 2 -24.33 37.15 -53.97
N ARG A 3 -24.21 35.99 -53.28
CA ARG A 3 -24.25 35.86 -51.83
C ARG A 3 -22.88 36.31 -51.24
N LYS A 4 -22.87 37.46 -50.57
CA LYS A 4 -21.68 37.94 -49.86
C LYS A 4 -21.43 37.04 -48.65
N GLU A 5 -20.38 36.23 -48.71
CA GLU A 5 -19.86 35.53 -47.54
C GLU A 5 -19.23 36.54 -46.59
N LYS A 6 -19.77 36.60 -45.37
CA LYS A 6 -19.16 37.35 -44.26
C LYS A 6 -17.96 36.58 -43.78
N MET A 7 -16.76 37.01 -44.18
CA MET A 7 -15.53 36.53 -43.52
C MET A 7 -15.51 36.96 -42.06
N PHE A 8 -15.56 35.99 -41.18
CA PHE A 8 -15.43 36.19 -39.74
C PHE A 8 -13.98 36.54 -39.43
N LYS A 9 -13.65 37.82 -39.21
CA LYS A 9 -12.32 38.26 -38.76
C LYS A 9 -12.15 37.88 -37.32
N LEU A 10 -11.47 36.76 -37.06
CA LEU A 10 -11.09 36.31 -35.74
C LEU A 10 -10.08 37.32 -35.12
N ASN A 11 -10.47 37.99 -34.07
CA ASN A 11 -9.63 38.96 -33.39
C ASN A 11 -8.60 38.22 -32.49
N PHE A 12 -7.41 37.99 -33.04
CA PHE A 12 -6.35 37.18 -32.42
C PHE A 12 -6.00 37.61 -31.00
N LYS A 13 -6.08 38.92 -30.70
CA LYS A 13 -5.85 39.44 -29.32
C LYS A 13 -6.90 38.98 -28.31
N LYS A 14 -8.17 38.87 -28.77
CA LYS A 14 -9.25 38.39 -27.87
C LYS A 14 -9.19 36.88 -27.66
N VAL A 15 -8.81 36.12 -28.71
CA VAL A 15 -8.62 34.68 -28.61
C VAL A 15 -7.43 34.35 -27.66
N PHE A 16 -6.33 35.10 -27.78
CA PHE A 16 -5.17 34.93 -26.91
C PHE A 16 -5.48 35.29 -25.47
N ALA A 17 -6.21 36.35 -25.19
CA ALA A 17 -6.65 36.71 -23.87
C ALA A 17 -7.62 35.69 -23.27
N PHE A 18 -8.47 35.06 -24.06
CA PHE A 18 -9.40 34.03 -23.63
C PHE A 18 -8.64 32.70 -23.33
N LEU A 19 -7.66 32.34 -24.15
CA LEU A 19 -6.79 31.18 -23.92
C LEU A 19 -5.93 31.35 -22.67
N PHE A 20 -5.42 32.56 -22.46
CA PHE A 20 -4.62 32.87 -21.26
C PHE A 20 -5.46 32.84 -19.98
N ALA A 21 -6.69 33.36 -20.02
CA ALA A 21 -7.62 33.27 -18.89
C ALA A 21 -8.06 31.82 -18.62
N PHE A 22 -8.20 31.00 -19.66
CA PHE A 22 -8.53 29.59 -19.54
C PHE A 22 -7.38 28.79 -18.89
N ILE A 23 -6.14 29.10 -19.22
CA ILE A 23 -4.93 28.48 -18.61
C ILE A 23 -4.81 28.88 -17.11
N LEU A 24 -5.20 30.10 -16.73
CA LEU A 24 -5.21 30.55 -15.34
C LEU A 24 -6.33 29.90 -14.50
N CYS A 25 -7.42 29.44 -15.12
CA CYS A 25 -8.48 28.69 -14.43
C CYS A 25 -8.08 27.23 -14.08
N PHE A 26 -6.99 26.70 -14.66
CA PHE A 26 -6.38 25.43 -14.28
C PHE A 26 -5.29 25.58 -13.22
N SER A 27 -5.21 26.75 -12.58
CA SER A 27 -4.33 26.91 -11.43
C SER A 27 -4.78 26.03 -10.28
N VAL A 28 -3.99 24.97 -10.08
CA VAL A 28 -3.77 24.28 -8.81
C VAL A 28 -5.05 23.69 -8.22
N VAL A 29 -5.53 22.62 -8.81
CA VAL A 29 -6.05 21.56 -7.99
C VAL A 29 -4.81 20.98 -7.29
N ASP A 30 -4.55 21.37 -6.05
CA ASP A 30 -3.73 20.56 -5.16
C ASP A 30 -4.43 19.21 -5.08
N ILE A 31 -3.98 18.28 -5.90
CA ILE A 31 -4.29 16.87 -5.71
C ILE A 31 -3.48 16.51 -4.46
N HIS A 32 -4.04 16.77 -3.30
CA HIS A 32 -3.67 16.07 -2.11
C HIS A 32 -4.09 14.62 -2.39
N ALA A 33 -3.14 13.79 -2.78
CA ALA A 33 -3.30 12.37 -2.57
C ALA A 33 -3.65 12.27 -1.09
N ASP A 34 -4.83 11.73 -0.76
CA ASP A 34 -5.13 11.36 0.62
C ASP A 34 -4.05 10.36 1.01
N ASP A 35 -3.07 10.83 1.78
CA ASP A 35 -1.94 10.03 2.27
C ASP A 35 -2.39 8.99 3.30
N GLY A 36 -3.71 8.74 3.37
CA GLY A 36 -4.32 7.87 4.37
C GLY A 36 -4.24 8.46 5.78
N GLY A 37 -3.77 9.72 5.92
CA GLY A 37 -3.65 10.43 7.21
C GLY A 37 -2.51 9.93 8.08
N TYR A 38 -1.51 9.27 7.50
CA TYR A 38 -0.24 8.90 8.16
C TYR A 38 0.89 8.72 7.15
N THR A 39 2.13 8.82 7.63
CA THR A 39 3.35 8.44 6.91
C THR A 39 4.04 7.28 7.62
N ILE A 40 4.75 6.44 6.87
CA ILE A 40 5.67 5.45 7.43
C ILE A 40 7.06 6.09 7.41
N ASP A 41 7.58 6.40 8.60
CA ASP A 41 8.87 7.06 8.75
C ASP A 41 10.03 6.08 8.68
N ASP A 42 9.81 4.84 9.19
CA ASP A 42 10.79 3.74 9.08
C ASP A 42 10.07 2.39 9.07
N TYR A 43 10.64 1.41 8.35
CA TYR A 43 10.11 0.06 8.28
C TYR A 43 11.25 -0.96 8.25
N LYS A 44 11.39 -1.71 9.34
CA LYS A 44 12.43 -2.72 9.52
C LYS A 44 11.82 -4.11 9.51
N VAL A 45 12.39 -5.00 8.73
CA VAL A 45 12.03 -6.42 8.69
C VAL A 45 13.25 -7.25 9.07
N ASN A 46 13.07 -8.15 10.02
CA ASN A 46 14.04 -9.20 10.36
C ASN A 46 13.37 -10.55 10.09
N ALA A 47 13.98 -11.37 9.24
CA ALA A 47 13.47 -12.69 8.86
C ALA A 47 14.54 -13.75 9.13
N ILE A 48 14.17 -14.83 9.84
CA ILE A 48 15.05 -15.96 10.17
C ILE A 48 14.46 -17.21 9.54
N TYR A 49 15.16 -17.75 8.54
CA TYR A 49 14.82 -19.04 7.91
C TYR A 49 15.30 -20.22 8.76
N HIS A 50 14.43 -21.23 8.90
CA HIS A 50 14.72 -22.48 9.61
C HIS A 50 14.69 -23.68 8.65
N SER A 51 15.49 -24.71 8.95
CA SER A 51 15.62 -25.92 8.15
C SER A 51 14.34 -26.77 8.04
N ASN A 52 13.28 -26.43 8.79
CA ASN A 52 11.95 -27.04 8.73
C ASN A 52 10.99 -26.30 7.81
N ASN A 53 11.50 -25.52 6.87
CA ASN A 53 10.72 -24.68 5.91
C ASN A 53 9.82 -23.64 6.60
N THR A 54 10.26 -23.10 7.71
CA THR A 54 9.59 -21.96 8.35
C THR A 54 10.47 -20.71 8.30
N ILE A 55 9.84 -19.55 8.29
CA ILE A 55 10.49 -18.25 8.41
C ILE A 55 9.83 -17.51 9.59
N ASP A 56 10.60 -17.20 10.62
CA ASP A 56 10.16 -16.29 11.66
C ASP A 56 10.42 -14.85 11.22
N VAL A 57 9.39 -14.02 11.25
CA VAL A 57 9.45 -12.63 10.81
C VAL A 57 9.13 -11.71 11.97
N LYS A 58 9.94 -10.65 12.09
CA LYS A 58 9.66 -9.52 12.97
C LYS A 58 9.69 -8.25 12.14
N GLU A 59 8.59 -7.50 12.18
CA GLU A 59 8.45 -6.19 11.57
C GLU A 59 8.40 -5.12 12.66
N VAL A 60 9.08 -4.01 12.43
CA VAL A 60 8.97 -2.79 13.25
C VAL A 60 8.64 -1.66 12.31
N ILE A 61 7.50 -1.01 12.53
CA ILE A 61 6.92 0.00 11.65
C ILE A 61 6.75 1.29 12.45
N ASP A 62 7.56 2.29 12.13
CA ASP A 62 7.45 3.62 12.72
C ASP A 62 6.51 4.46 11.85
N VAL A 63 5.38 4.87 12.42
CA VAL A 63 4.30 5.59 11.74
C VAL A 63 4.13 6.95 12.39
N ASN A 64 3.85 7.98 11.59
CA ASN A 64 3.48 9.30 12.09
C ASN A 64 2.09 9.67 11.55
N PHE A 65 1.09 9.72 12.44
CA PHE A 65 -0.28 10.05 12.12
C PHE A 65 -0.49 11.56 12.05
N SER A 66 -0.84 12.07 10.87
CA SER A 66 -1.19 13.48 10.63
C SER A 66 -2.63 13.83 11.04
N SER A 67 -3.48 12.81 11.24
CA SER A 67 -4.86 12.92 11.72
C SER A 67 -5.19 11.78 12.69
N TYR A 68 -6.28 11.93 13.45
CA TYR A 68 -6.74 10.88 14.35
C TYR A 68 -7.12 9.61 13.59
N ARG A 69 -6.50 8.48 13.93
CA ARG A 69 -6.73 7.16 13.34
C ARG A 69 -6.83 6.08 14.40
N HIS A 70 -7.56 5.01 14.11
CA HIS A 70 -7.68 3.85 14.99
C HIS A 70 -6.47 2.91 14.92
N GLY A 71 -5.60 3.06 13.92
CA GLY A 71 -4.43 2.22 13.70
C GLY A 71 -4.10 2.04 12.23
N ILE A 72 -3.46 0.91 11.90
CA ILE A 72 -3.04 0.55 10.55
C ILE A 72 -3.52 -0.85 10.16
N TYR A 73 -3.53 -1.13 8.85
CA TYR A 73 -3.71 -2.48 8.31
C TYR A 73 -2.37 -2.99 7.77
N ARG A 74 -2.05 -4.25 8.09
CA ARG A 74 -0.93 -4.97 7.51
C ARG A 74 -1.44 -6.18 6.75
N ASN A 75 -1.22 -6.19 5.43
CA ASN A 75 -1.61 -7.30 4.56
C ASN A 75 -0.37 -8.16 4.25
N ILE A 76 -0.41 -9.44 4.60
CA ILE A 76 0.65 -10.40 4.35
C ILE A 76 0.14 -11.38 3.29
N PRO A 77 0.75 -11.45 2.09
CA PRO A 77 0.34 -12.38 1.06
C PRO A 77 0.48 -13.85 1.52
N GLU A 78 -0.59 -14.66 1.31
CA GLU A 78 -0.57 -16.10 1.54
C GLU A 78 -0.29 -16.88 0.25
N THR A 79 0.11 -16.20 -0.82
CA THR A 79 0.44 -16.81 -2.11
C THR A 79 1.78 -16.30 -2.60
N MET A 80 2.69 -17.21 -2.87
CA MET A 80 3.98 -16.97 -3.49
C MET A 80 3.96 -17.51 -4.92
N TYR A 81 4.38 -16.69 -5.89
CA TYR A 81 4.52 -17.10 -7.28
C TYR A 81 5.99 -17.41 -7.57
N ILE A 82 6.31 -18.63 -8.01
CA ILE A 82 7.66 -19.01 -8.45
C ILE A 82 7.84 -18.61 -9.91
N ASN A 83 6.80 -18.80 -10.71
CA ASN A 83 6.75 -18.36 -12.10
C ASN A 83 5.29 -18.05 -12.50
N ARG A 84 5.01 -17.81 -13.79
CA ARG A 84 3.66 -17.42 -14.26
C ARG A 84 2.59 -18.50 -14.01
N ASP A 85 2.97 -19.76 -13.98
CA ASP A 85 2.06 -20.90 -13.95
C ASP A 85 2.07 -21.63 -12.60
N GLU A 86 3.05 -21.33 -11.75
CA GLU A 86 3.29 -22.04 -10.50
C GLU A 86 3.21 -21.10 -9.29
N LYS A 87 2.33 -21.45 -8.36
CA LYS A 87 2.13 -20.72 -7.12
C LYS A 87 2.06 -21.67 -5.93
N TYR A 88 2.62 -21.23 -4.81
CA TYR A 88 2.53 -21.93 -3.53
C TYR A 88 1.61 -21.13 -2.59
N LYS A 89 0.81 -21.88 -1.83
CA LYS A 89 0.01 -21.28 -0.75
C LYS A 89 0.82 -21.34 0.53
N LEU A 90 1.21 -20.18 1.03
CA LEU A 90 1.89 -20.02 2.31
C LEU A 90 0.87 -20.10 3.45
N LYS A 91 1.30 -20.55 4.62
CA LYS A 91 0.51 -20.44 5.84
C LYS A 91 1.17 -19.43 6.78
N ILE A 92 0.42 -18.40 7.15
CA ILE A 92 0.84 -17.40 8.14
C ILE A 92 0.25 -17.82 9.48
N GLN A 93 1.08 -17.99 10.50
CA GLN A 93 0.69 -18.43 11.83
C GLN A 93 1.49 -17.71 12.92
N ASP A 94 1.13 -17.94 14.20
CA ASP A 94 1.80 -17.40 15.39
C ASP A 94 1.93 -15.87 15.36
N ILE A 95 0.87 -15.21 14.82
CA ILE A 95 0.80 -13.77 14.71
C ILE A 95 0.67 -13.16 16.08
N ASN A 96 1.52 -12.19 16.38
CA ASN A 96 1.46 -11.42 17.62
C ASN A 96 1.87 -9.97 17.39
N VAL A 97 1.12 -9.04 17.94
CA VAL A 97 1.44 -7.61 17.97
C VAL A 97 1.79 -7.21 19.38
N LEU A 98 2.89 -6.52 19.56
CA LEU A 98 3.37 -6.13 20.89
C LEU A 98 2.75 -4.80 21.33
N ASN A 99 2.11 -4.80 22.48
CA ASN A 99 1.52 -3.62 23.14
C ASN A 99 0.34 -2.92 22.45
N ASP A 100 -0.15 -3.44 21.32
CA ASP A 100 -1.31 -2.93 20.64
C ASP A 100 -2.39 -4.02 20.54
N GLU A 101 -3.65 -3.61 20.52
CA GLU A 101 -4.77 -4.48 20.17
C GLU A 101 -4.69 -4.83 18.68
N TYR A 102 -5.15 -6.02 18.31
CA TYR A 102 -5.20 -6.40 16.91
C TYR A 102 -6.25 -7.47 16.64
N GLU A 103 -6.71 -7.47 15.39
CA GLU A 103 -7.57 -8.52 14.84
C GLU A 103 -6.95 -9.12 13.59
N VAL A 104 -7.24 -10.39 13.34
CA VAL A 104 -6.69 -11.12 12.19
C VAL A 104 -7.83 -11.68 11.36
N ASP A 105 -7.83 -11.36 10.06
CA ASP A 105 -8.78 -11.84 9.08
C ASP A 105 -8.04 -12.36 7.83
N SER A 106 -8.81 -12.86 6.86
CA SER A 106 -8.29 -13.32 5.56
C SER A 106 -9.13 -12.68 4.47
N ASP A 107 -8.49 -11.97 3.56
CA ASP A 107 -9.13 -11.39 2.39
C ASP A 107 -8.30 -11.57 1.14
N SER A 108 -8.95 -12.05 0.07
CA SER A 108 -8.40 -12.12 -1.30
C SER A 108 -7.03 -12.78 -1.40
N GLY A 109 -6.75 -13.78 -0.53
CA GLY A 109 -5.46 -14.49 -0.51
C GLY A 109 -4.37 -13.79 0.28
N ASN A 110 -4.76 -12.85 1.15
CA ASN A 110 -3.89 -12.21 2.12
C ASN A 110 -4.35 -12.54 3.55
N ARG A 111 -3.41 -12.60 4.48
CA ARG A 111 -3.67 -12.47 5.90
C ARG A 111 -3.71 -10.98 6.21
N VAL A 112 -4.86 -10.50 6.67
CA VAL A 112 -5.10 -9.09 7.02
C VAL A 112 -5.01 -8.95 8.52
N ILE A 113 -4.13 -8.06 9.01
CA ILE A 113 -3.96 -7.77 10.42
C ILE A 113 -4.34 -6.30 10.60
N GLN A 114 -5.46 -6.06 11.28
CA GLN A 114 -5.85 -4.74 11.73
C GLN A 114 -5.19 -4.50 13.08
N ILE A 115 -4.34 -3.48 13.17
CA ILE A 115 -3.58 -3.16 14.38
C ILE A 115 -4.06 -1.82 14.92
N GLY A 116 -4.58 -1.81 16.14
CA GLY A 116 -5.14 -0.65 16.82
C GLY A 116 -6.49 -0.97 17.43
N SER A 117 -7.14 0.00 18.05
CA SER A 117 -8.38 -0.17 18.79
C SER A 117 -9.54 0.53 18.08
N GLU A 118 -10.72 -0.08 18.12
CA GLU A 118 -11.96 0.57 17.68
C GLU A 118 -12.43 1.65 18.66
N ASP A 119 -12.04 1.56 19.93
CA ASP A 119 -12.55 2.41 21.02
C ASP A 119 -11.80 3.75 21.15
N TYR A 120 -10.55 3.82 20.69
CA TYR A 120 -9.74 5.04 20.79
C TYR A 120 -8.91 5.31 19.53
N THR A 121 -8.53 6.55 19.35
CA THR A 121 -7.73 7.02 18.23
C THR A 121 -6.38 7.55 18.72
N ILE A 122 -5.39 7.48 17.83
CA ILE A 122 -4.04 7.99 18.02
C ILE A 122 -3.71 9.05 16.99
N ILE A 123 -2.81 9.96 17.33
CA ILE A 123 -2.24 10.99 16.45
C ILE A 123 -0.75 11.17 16.80
N GLY A 124 0.06 11.58 15.82
CA GLY A 124 1.51 11.73 15.98
C GLY A 124 2.26 10.40 15.83
N PRO A 125 3.50 10.30 16.32
CA PRO A 125 4.35 9.14 16.13
C PRO A 125 3.87 7.93 16.96
N HIS A 126 3.89 6.75 16.32
CA HIS A 126 3.61 5.47 16.96
C HIS A 126 4.46 4.37 16.31
N THR A 127 4.93 3.41 17.11
CA THR A 127 5.75 2.28 16.63
C THR A 127 4.99 0.99 16.84
N TYR A 128 4.70 0.28 15.75
CA TYR A 128 4.14 -1.07 15.78
C TYR A 128 5.23 -2.11 15.71
N THR A 129 5.13 -3.15 16.53
CA THR A 129 5.99 -4.33 16.45
C THR A 129 5.13 -5.57 16.23
N LEU A 130 5.32 -6.20 15.09
CA LEU A 130 4.58 -7.39 14.65
C LEU A 130 5.54 -8.57 14.50
N THR A 131 5.13 -9.75 14.96
CA THR A 131 5.84 -11.02 14.72
C THR A 131 4.88 -12.06 14.17
N TYR A 132 5.39 -12.92 13.29
CA TYR A 132 4.64 -14.05 12.73
C TYR A 132 5.58 -15.09 12.14
N THR A 133 5.06 -16.30 11.92
CA THR A 133 5.78 -17.38 11.25
C THR A 133 5.14 -17.67 9.89
N ILE A 134 5.95 -17.68 8.84
CA ILE A 134 5.56 -18.15 7.50
C ILE A 134 5.95 -19.63 7.40
N VAL A 135 4.99 -20.50 7.08
CA VAL A 135 5.24 -21.90 6.74
C VAL A 135 5.20 -22.05 5.24
N ILE A 136 6.33 -22.46 4.67
CA ILE A 136 6.47 -22.75 3.25
C ILE A 136 6.13 -24.24 3.05
N PRO A 137 5.18 -24.62 2.15
CA PRO A 137 4.90 -26.01 1.87
C PRO A 137 6.13 -26.68 1.28
N GLU A 138 6.25 -28.00 1.46
CA GLU A 138 7.27 -28.79 0.78
C GLU A 138 7.10 -28.62 -0.73
N ASP A 139 8.20 -28.34 -1.41
CA ASP A 139 8.22 -28.32 -2.87
C ASP A 139 8.48 -29.73 -3.40
N TYR A 140 8.04 -29.99 -4.62
CA TYR A 140 8.25 -31.26 -5.30
C TYR A 140 9.48 -31.24 -6.23
N HIS A 141 10.29 -30.17 -6.17
CA HIS A 141 11.48 -29.98 -6.98
C HIS A 141 12.72 -30.47 -6.23
N SER A 142 13.27 -31.62 -6.64
CA SER A 142 14.44 -32.25 -5.98
C SER A 142 15.76 -31.51 -6.20
N ASP A 143 15.81 -30.52 -7.09
CA ASP A 143 17.07 -29.97 -7.60
C ASP A 143 17.30 -28.49 -7.27
N LEU A 144 16.33 -27.76 -6.68
CA LEU A 144 16.43 -26.32 -6.42
C LEU A 144 15.65 -25.92 -5.16
N ASP A 145 16.36 -25.45 -4.15
CA ASP A 145 15.78 -24.75 -3.01
C ASP A 145 15.60 -23.26 -3.37
N PHE A 146 14.36 -22.80 -3.53
CA PHE A 146 14.07 -21.41 -3.80
C PHE A 146 13.67 -20.67 -2.52
N ILE A 147 14.46 -19.68 -2.13
CA ILE A 147 14.04 -18.64 -1.19
C ILE A 147 13.77 -17.39 -2.01
N TYR A 148 12.51 -17.11 -2.29
CA TYR A 148 12.09 -15.87 -2.95
C TYR A 148 11.61 -14.87 -1.91
N TYR A 149 12.28 -13.71 -1.83
CA TYR A 149 11.84 -12.55 -1.08
C TYR A 149 11.59 -11.40 -2.07
N SER A 150 10.37 -10.85 -2.09
CA SER A 150 10.01 -9.67 -2.88
C SER A 150 9.56 -8.55 -1.96
#